data_a63cce9ab4aa81f4ba5db63f2692ec76
#
_entry.id   a63cce9ab4aa81f4ba5db63f2692ec76
#
_cell.length_a   1.000
_cell.length_b   1.000
_cell.length_c   1.000
_cell.angle_alpha   90.00
_cell.angle_beta   90.00
_cell.angle_gamma   90.00
#
_symmetry.space_group_name_H-M   'P 1'
#
loop_
_entity.id
_entity.type
_entity.pdbx_description
1 polymer ?
#
loop_
_entity_poly.entity_id
_entity_poly.type
_entity_poly.pdbx_seq_one_letter_code
_entity_poly.pdbx_strand_id
1 'polypeptide(L)'
;MSVSRRGFLRGRVLSCSESVIAARGMEAQQADAAQDRSARSLVPPGVTEIRISSNENPLGPGKAVLDAILGKFPEAGRYPFNSTPNDGALTSAIASRFKIKPENIVLGGGSQEILKNAVRAYTTPARGLVTGAPSFENCPGVAKKLSHPIKEIKVDSLFRLDLEPMMDAAKGAGLVFFNNPNNPTATVHGAQAVADFVGRVRHLSPDTVVLIDEAYHDYVTDPAYESAIPLALETPNVFVTRTLSKAYGMAGMRVGYAIGRAETIKPLEKLKMPYNISVFAIAAAIAALSDAKHIEQERDRNTKVRAFTIKALDELGCKSAVSHGNFLFVDVGRPAKQFREACAKQGVVVGRDFPPFEKTHVRISIGTMDEMQKAAAVFRSVLRPVSTSDGARSEEASWR
;
A
#
# COMPACT_ATOMS: atom_id res chain seq x y z
N MET A 1 60.53 15.20 8.89
CA MET A 1 59.63 15.21 10.06
C MET A 1 58.56 14.13 9.82
N SER A 2 58.66 13.04 10.58
CA SER A 2 57.79 11.87 10.42
C SER A 2 56.53 12.07 11.24
N VAL A 3 55.37 12.08 10.58
CA VAL A 3 54.08 12.17 11.27
C VAL A 3 53.60 10.76 11.60
N SER A 4 53.54 10.47 12.89
CA SER A 4 53.18 9.20 13.48
C SER A 4 51.67 8.87 13.22
N ARG A 5 51.40 7.62 12.78
CA ARG A 5 50.08 7.04 12.53
C ARG A 5 49.20 6.83 13.78
N ARG A 6 49.60 7.31 14.97
CA ARG A 6 48.86 7.09 16.24
C ARG A 6 47.95 8.23 16.68
N GLY A 7 47.81 9.33 15.89
CA GLY A 7 47.00 10.51 16.25
C GLY A 7 45.56 10.53 15.73
N PHE A 8 45.12 9.55 14.93
CA PHE A 8 43.81 9.63 14.23
C PHE A 8 42.68 8.82 14.86
N LEU A 9 42.89 8.19 16.01
CA LEU A 9 41.90 7.33 16.67
C LEU A 9 41.36 7.87 18.02
N ARG A 10 41.34 9.19 18.20
CA ARG A 10 40.64 9.82 19.34
C ARG A 10 39.65 10.86 18.82
N GLY A 11 38.52 10.41 18.37
CA GLY A 11 37.41 11.29 17.99
C GLY A 11 36.11 10.55 17.84
N ARG A 12 35.30 10.58 18.88
CA ARG A 12 33.90 10.21 18.99
C ARG A 12 33.57 8.71 18.99
N VAL A 13 33.47 8.18 20.18
CA VAL A 13 32.54 7.11 20.52
C VAL A 13 31.14 7.69 20.32
N LEU A 14 30.53 7.44 19.15
CA LEU A 14 29.08 7.62 18.95
C LEU A 14 28.40 6.66 19.91
N SER A 15 27.52 7.19 20.73
CA SER A 15 26.84 6.44 21.78
C SER A 15 26.03 5.28 21.19
N CYS A 16 26.01 4.13 21.87
CA CYS A 16 25.24 2.92 21.54
C CYS A 16 23.74 3.15 21.31
N SER A 17 23.22 4.32 21.69
CA SER A 17 21.82 4.72 21.50
C SER A 17 21.45 5.02 20.05
N GLU A 18 22.35 5.58 19.23
CA GLU A 18 22.05 5.91 17.82
C GLU A 18 21.99 4.66 16.93
N SER A 19 22.81 3.65 17.23
CA SER A 19 22.80 2.38 16.49
C SER A 19 21.55 1.54 16.75
N VAL A 20 20.98 1.61 17.95
CA VAL A 20 19.74 0.91 18.34
C VAL A 20 18.50 1.56 17.72
N ILE A 21 18.50 2.89 17.56
CA ILE A 21 17.40 3.63 16.95
C ILE A 21 17.35 3.38 15.43
N ALA A 22 18.50 3.29 14.76
CA ALA A 22 18.58 2.94 13.34
C ALA A 22 18.07 1.51 13.05
N ALA A 23 18.31 0.55 13.93
CA ALA A 23 17.87 -0.83 13.79
C ALA A 23 16.33 -0.96 13.89
N ARG A 24 15.68 -0.28 14.83
CA ARG A 24 14.23 -0.37 15.06
C ARG A 24 13.34 0.17 13.94
N GLY A 25 13.84 1.02 13.10
CA GLY A 25 13.07 1.63 12.01
C GLY A 25 13.05 0.82 10.71
N MET A 26 13.97 -0.15 10.52
CA MET A 26 13.89 -1.16 9.45
C MET A 26 12.79 -2.21 9.75
N GLU A 27 12.35 -2.30 11.00
CA GLU A 27 11.51 -3.37 11.52
C GLU A 27 10.09 -3.39 10.93
N ALA A 28 9.45 -2.27 10.59
CA ALA A 28 8.05 -2.32 10.13
C ALA A 28 7.89 -2.91 8.70
N GLN A 29 8.70 -2.49 7.71
CA GLN A 29 8.67 -3.11 6.38
C GLN A 29 9.35 -4.49 6.36
N GLN A 30 10.37 -4.70 7.18
CA GLN A 30 10.97 -6.01 7.40
C GLN A 30 10.04 -6.91 8.20
N ALA A 31 9.24 -6.37 9.14
CA ALA A 31 8.22 -7.09 9.86
C ALA A 31 7.10 -7.59 8.92
N ASP A 32 6.64 -6.77 7.96
CA ASP A 32 5.64 -7.19 6.97
C ASP A 32 6.14 -8.35 6.12
N ALA A 33 7.34 -8.20 5.56
CA ALA A 33 7.97 -9.26 4.78
C ALA A 33 8.34 -10.47 5.65
N ALA A 34 8.64 -10.28 6.93
CA ALA A 34 8.90 -11.36 7.88
C ALA A 34 7.61 -12.09 8.26
N GLN A 35 6.50 -11.39 8.49
CA GLN A 35 5.21 -12.01 8.77
C GLN A 35 4.68 -12.79 7.57
N ASP A 36 4.82 -12.26 6.34
CA ASP A 36 4.45 -12.96 5.12
C ASP A 36 5.31 -14.22 4.92
N ARG A 37 6.64 -14.13 5.08
CA ARG A 37 7.55 -15.29 5.04
C ARG A 37 7.23 -16.31 6.12
N SER A 38 6.94 -15.87 7.35
CA SER A 38 6.57 -16.75 8.46
C SER A 38 5.27 -17.50 8.16
N ALA A 39 4.26 -16.83 7.60
CA ALA A 39 3.01 -17.49 7.20
C ALA A 39 3.25 -18.50 6.07
N ARG A 40 4.03 -18.12 5.03
CA ARG A 40 4.35 -19.01 3.91
C ARG A 40 5.15 -20.24 4.33
N SER A 41 6.02 -20.12 5.33
CA SER A 41 6.77 -21.28 5.84
C SER A 41 5.88 -22.33 6.53
N LEU A 42 4.62 -22.01 6.81
CA LEU A 42 3.63 -22.94 7.37
C LEU A 42 2.85 -23.70 6.28
N VAL A 43 2.98 -23.33 5.01
CA VAL A 43 2.35 -24.07 3.90
C VAL A 43 3.06 -25.42 3.77
N PRO A 44 2.32 -26.54 3.82
CA PRO A 44 2.94 -27.87 3.74
C PRO A 44 3.60 -28.10 2.38
N PRO A 45 4.71 -28.86 2.32
CA PRO A 45 5.30 -29.28 1.06
C PRO A 45 4.29 -30.01 0.17
N GLY A 46 4.28 -29.66 -1.14
CA GLY A 46 3.36 -30.25 -2.11
C GLY A 46 1.95 -29.63 -2.16
N VAL A 47 1.61 -28.73 -1.25
CA VAL A 47 0.36 -27.97 -1.30
C VAL A 47 0.55 -26.72 -2.14
N THR A 48 -0.36 -26.50 -3.12
CA THR A 48 -0.37 -25.27 -3.93
C THR A 48 -0.70 -24.07 -3.07
N GLU A 49 0.24 -23.11 -3.00
CA GLU A 49 0.05 -21.87 -2.24
C GLU A 49 -0.96 -20.95 -2.95
N ILE A 50 -1.98 -20.50 -2.23
CA ILE A 50 -2.89 -19.41 -2.60
C ILE A 50 -2.46 -18.17 -1.84
N ARG A 51 -1.86 -17.19 -2.53
CA ARG A 51 -1.33 -15.98 -1.92
C ARG A 51 -2.28 -14.80 -2.06
N ILE A 52 -3.02 -14.51 -1.02
CA ILE A 52 -3.96 -13.40 -0.92
C ILE A 52 -3.59 -12.45 0.24
N SER A 53 -2.30 -12.08 0.31
CA SER A 53 -1.69 -11.32 1.41
C SER A 53 -1.26 -9.89 1.05
N SER A 54 -0.97 -9.60 -0.24
CA SER A 54 -0.21 -8.41 -0.64
C SER A 54 -0.96 -7.42 -1.55
N ASN A 55 -2.28 -7.62 -1.75
CA ASN A 55 -3.10 -6.77 -2.60
C ASN A 55 -2.54 -6.65 -4.04
N GLU A 56 -2.02 -7.76 -4.57
CA GLU A 56 -1.56 -7.86 -5.94
C GLU A 56 -2.75 -8.17 -6.88
N ASN A 57 -2.62 -7.84 -8.16
CA ASN A 57 -3.51 -8.38 -9.18
C ASN A 57 -3.07 -9.83 -9.49
N PRO A 58 -3.92 -10.85 -9.27
CA PRO A 58 -3.52 -12.24 -9.43
C PRO A 58 -3.25 -12.63 -10.88
N LEU A 59 -3.77 -11.86 -11.85
CA LEU A 59 -3.58 -12.12 -13.28
C LEU A 59 -2.28 -11.51 -13.83
N GLY A 60 -1.62 -10.65 -13.04
CA GLY A 60 -0.45 -9.89 -13.52
C GLY A 60 -0.81 -8.84 -14.58
N PRO A 61 0.19 -8.37 -15.34
CA PRO A 61 -0.02 -7.36 -16.38
C PRO A 61 -0.62 -7.97 -17.65
N GLY A 62 -1.32 -7.15 -18.44
CA GLY A 62 -1.91 -7.54 -19.73
C GLY A 62 -0.85 -7.88 -20.79
N LYS A 63 -1.29 -8.55 -21.85
CA LYS A 63 -0.41 -9.00 -22.96
C LYS A 63 0.40 -7.85 -23.57
N ALA A 64 -0.20 -6.69 -23.79
CA ALA A 64 0.48 -5.52 -24.34
C ALA A 64 1.69 -5.09 -23.50
N VAL A 65 1.59 -5.22 -22.18
CA VAL A 65 2.69 -4.91 -21.25
C VAL A 65 3.81 -5.94 -21.38
N LEU A 66 3.47 -7.23 -21.46
CA LEU A 66 4.46 -8.29 -21.62
C LEU A 66 5.21 -8.15 -22.95
N ASP A 67 4.50 -7.87 -24.04
CA ASP A 67 5.09 -7.64 -25.37
C ASP A 67 6.03 -6.42 -25.35
N ALA A 68 5.64 -5.33 -24.67
CA ALA A 68 6.48 -4.14 -24.53
C ALA A 68 7.78 -4.43 -23.77
N ILE A 69 7.72 -5.26 -22.71
CA ILE A 69 8.91 -5.70 -21.97
C ILE A 69 9.83 -6.51 -22.88
N LEU A 70 9.28 -7.50 -23.60
CA LEU A 70 10.05 -8.33 -24.53
C LEU A 70 10.74 -7.51 -25.61
N GLY A 71 10.05 -6.52 -26.17
CA GLY A 71 10.59 -5.61 -27.18
C GLY A 71 11.77 -4.75 -26.69
N LYS A 72 11.96 -4.62 -25.36
CA LYS A 72 13.03 -3.81 -24.76
C LYS A 72 14.29 -4.59 -24.38
N PHE A 73 14.33 -5.92 -24.56
CA PHE A 73 15.54 -6.70 -24.26
C PHE A 73 16.81 -6.22 -24.97
N PRO A 74 16.79 -5.77 -26.25
CA PRO A 74 17.98 -5.21 -26.90
C PRO A 74 18.57 -3.98 -26.18
N GLU A 75 17.76 -3.25 -25.41
CA GLU A 75 18.16 -2.04 -24.66
C GLU A 75 18.62 -2.35 -23.23
N ALA A 76 18.63 -3.60 -22.79
CA ALA A 76 18.95 -4.01 -21.40
C ALA A 76 20.31 -3.50 -20.92
N GLY A 77 21.29 -3.31 -21.81
CA GLY A 77 22.61 -2.77 -21.50
C GLY A 77 22.70 -1.25 -21.47
N ARG A 78 21.58 -0.54 -21.55
CA ARG A 78 21.56 0.94 -21.60
C ARG A 78 20.87 1.53 -20.36
N TYR A 79 21.37 2.70 -19.89
CA TYR A 79 20.69 3.46 -18.86
C TYR A 79 19.33 4.00 -19.34
N PRO A 80 18.31 4.06 -18.48
CA PRO A 80 16.98 4.57 -18.83
C PRO A 80 16.93 6.11 -18.83
N PHE A 81 17.53 6.75 -19.82
CA PHE A 81 17.55 8.22 -19.93
C PHE A 81 16.15 8.84 -20.08
N ASN A 82 15.15 8.06 -20.47
CA ASN A 82 13.76 8.49 -20.60
C ASN A 82 12.99 8.52 -19.26
N SER A 83 13.65 8.41 -18.12
CA SER A 83 13.01 8.51 -16.80
C SER A 83 13.07 9.91 -16.18
N THR A 84 13.65 10.89 -16.88
CA THR A 84 13.74 12.28 -16.41
C THR A 84 12.44 13.07 -16.69
N PRO A 85 12.04 14.07 -15.85
CA PRO A 85 10.77 14.75 -15.96
C PRO A 85 10.55 15.50 -17.29
N ASN A 86 11.57 16.10 -17.86
CA ASN A 86 11.40 17.02 -18.99
C ASN A 86 11.46 16.40 -20.38
N ASP A 87 12.04 15.21 -20.53
CA ASP A 87 12.27 14.54 -21.80
C ASP A 87 11.94 13.03 -21.77
N GLY A 88 11.36 12.55 -20.68
CA GLY A 88 11.05 11.15 -20.48
C GLY A 88 9.79 10.69 -21.21
N ALA A 89 9.89 9.58 -21.94
CA ALA A 89 8.75 8.98 -22.64
C ALA A 89 7.59 8.65 -21.68
N LEU A 90 7.88 8.13 -20.47
CA LEU A 90 6.85 7.83 -19.48
C LEU A 90 6.21 9.09 -18.91
N THR A 91 7.01 10.13 -18.61
CA THR A 91 6.49 11.42 -18.16
C THR A 91 5.58 12.04 -19.21
N SER A 92 5.97 11.98 -20.49
CA SER A 92 5.16 12.47 -21.62
C SER A 92 3.85 11.69 -21.78
N ALA A 93 3.88 10.37 -21.60
CA ALA A 93 2.68 9.52 -21.66
C ALA A 93 1.68 9.88 -20.52
N ILE A 94 2.18 10.09 -19.30
CA ILE A 94 1.36 10.52 -18.16
C ILE A 94 0.83 11.93 -18.38
N ALA A 95 1.68 12.87 -18.84
CA ALA A 95 1.28 14.25 -19.13
C ALA A 95 0.14 14.29 -20.17
N SER A 96 0.26 13.53 -21.25
CA SER A 96 -0.77 13.42 -22.28
C SER A 96 -2.06 12.82 -21.76
N ARG A 97 -1.99 11.75 -20.94
CA ARG A 97 -3.17 11.09 -20.34
C ARG A 97 -4.00 12.03 -19.48
N PHE A 98 -3.35 12.86 -18.68
CA PHE A 98 -4.02 13.80 -17.77
C PHE A 98 -4.15 15.21 -18.33
N LYS A 99 -3.64 15.48 -19.52
CA LYS A 99 -3.61 16.82 -20.18
C LYS A 99 -2.94 17.87 -19.29
N ILE A 100 -1.80 17.53 -18.72
CA ILE A 100 -1.00 18.36 -17.82
C ILE A 100 0.42 18.53 -18.36
N LYS A 101 1.19 19.41 -17.73
CA LYS A 101 2.58 19.63 -18.11
C LYS A 101 3.52 18.62 -17.45
N PRO A 102 4.67 18.27 -18.08
CA PRO A 102 5.67 17.37 -17.50
C PRO A 102 6.16 17.77 -16.10
N GLU A 103 6.28 19.08 -15.83
CA GLU A 103 6.71 19.60 -14.54
C GLU A 103 5.70 19.34 -13.39
N ASN A 104 4.48 18.90 -13.71
CA ASN A 104 3.49 18.48 -12.73
C ASN A 104 3.63 17.01 -12.31
N ILE A 105 4.68 16.31 -12.77
CA ILE A 105 4.83 14.86 -12.57
C ILE A 105 6.19 14.55 -11.94
N VAL A 106 6.19 13.69 -10.93
CA VAL A 106 7.41 13.06 -10.40
C VAL A 106 7.26 11.55 -10.48
N LEU A 107 8.20 10.89 -11.12
CA LEU A 107 8.25 9.43 -11.23
C LEU A 107 8.95 8.82 -10.01
N GLY A 108 8.58 7.58 -9.65
CA GLY A 108 9.22 6.84 -8.56
C GLY A 108 9.30 5.34 -8.82
N GLY A 109 10.28 4.68 -8.23
CA GLY A 109 10.41 3.22 -8.16
C GLY A 109 9.28 2.59 -7.33
N GLY A 110 8.04 2.68 -7.85
CA GLY A 110 6.78 2.51 -7.14
C GLY A 110 6.41 3.78 -6.36
N SER A 111 5.12 3.93 -6.02
CA SER A 111 4.68 5.05 -5.16
C SER A 111 5.39 5.08 -3.80
N GLN A 112 5.87 3.93 -3.32
CA GLN A 112 6.61 3.85 -2.05
C GLN A 112 7.85 4.74 -1.99
N GLU A 113 8.60 4.91 -3.09
CA GLU A 113 9.74 5.84 -3.13
C GLU A 113 9.25 7.27 -2.93
N ILE A 114 8.16 7.64 -3.60
CA ILE A 114 7.56 8.97 -3.50
C ILE A 114 7.04 9.24 -2.08
N LEU A 115 6.35 8.27 -1.47
CA LEU A 115 5.88 8.36 -0.09
C LEU A 115 7.04 8.57 0.90
N LYS A 116 8.14 7.85 0.72
CA LYS A 116 9.36 8.03 1.55
C LYS A 116 9.98 9.41 1.36
N ASN A 117 10.05 9.86 0.12
CA ASN A 117 10.59 11.18 -0.20
C ASN A 117 9.68 12.31 0.29
N ALA A 118 8.34 12.10 0.30
CA ALA A 118 7.39 13.05 0.86
C ALA A 118 7.64 13.30 2.36
N VAL A 119 7.83 12.24 3.13
CA VAL A 119 8.16 12.40 4.55
C VAL A 119 9.48 13.16 4.74
N ARG A 120 10.52 12.83 3.96
CA ARG A 120 11.83 13.50 4.02
C ARG A 120 11.76 14.97 3.59
N ALA A 121 10.90 15.28 2.62
CA ALA A 121 10.79 16.64 2.06
C ALA A 121 9.99 17.58 2.95
N TYR A 122 8.93 17.09 3.60
CA TYR A 122 7.93 17.94 4.22
C TYR A 122 7.84 17.82 5.74
N THR A 123 8.43 16.80 6.35
CA THR A 123 8.44 16.70 7.82
C THR A 123 9.80 17.09 8.42
N THR A 124 9.77 17.57 9.66
CA THR A 124 10.95 17.93 10.47
C THR A 124 10.69 17.54 11.92
N PRO A 125 11.69 17.61 12.82
CA PRO A 125 11.47 17.43 14.26
C PRO A 125 10.42 18.38 14.85
N ALA A 126 10.22 19.56 14.24
CA ALA A 126 9.20 20.53 14.68
C ALA A 126 7.85 20.38 13.96
N ARG A 127 7.82 19.80 12.77
CA ARG A 127 6.65 19.69 11.89
C ARG A 127 6.47 18.25 11.46
N GLY A 128 5.65 17.50 12.22
CA GLY A 128 5.50 16.07 12.07
C GLY A 128 4.55 15.62 10.96
N LEU A 129 4.29 14.31 10.97
CA LEU A 129 3.34 13.62 10.12
C LEU A 129 1.99 13.46 10.81
N VAL A 130 0.89 13.64 10.05
CA VAL A 130 -0.47 13.24 10.44
C VAL A 130 -0.94 12.12 9.52
N THR A 131 -1.52 11.08 10.08
CA THR A 131 -2.05 9.93 9.32
C THR A 131 -3.18 9.23 10.06
N GLY A 132 -3.98 8.44 9.35
CA GLY A 132 -4.94 7.52 9.97
C GLY A 132 -4.27 6.31 10.63
N ALA A 133 -4.97 5.67 11.57
CA ALA A 133 -4.56 4.41 12.21
C ALA A 133 -5.76 3.45 12.37
N PRO A 134 -5.75 2.28 11.70
CA PRO A 134 -4.70 1.81 10.80
C PRO A 134 -4.74 2.51 9.44
N SER A 135 -3.56 2.75 8.88
CA SER A 135 -3.38 3.17 7.50
C SER A 135 -2.09 2.55 6.95
N PHE A 136 -1.68 2.89 5.72
CA PHE A 136 -0.49 2.30 5.13
C PHE A 136 0.78 2.83 5.81
N GLU A 137 1.58 1.95 6.39
CA GLU A 137 2.66 2.28 7.34
C GLU A 137 3.94 2.83 6.69
N ASN A 138 3.97 3.05 5.37
CA ASN A 138 5.18 3.54 4.71
C ASN A 138 5.62 4.90 5.25
N CYS A 139 4.70 5.88 5.27
CA CYS A 139 4.99 7.22 5.79
C CYS A 139 5.31 7.22 7.29
N PRO A 140 4.48 6.61 8.18
CA PRO A 140 4.81 6.51 9.59
C PRO A 140 6.15 5.82 9.85
N GLY A 141 6.45 4.74 9.13
CA GLY A 141 7.72 4.03 9.27
C GLY A 141 8.95 4.88 8.92
N VAL A 142 8.84 5.76 7.93
CA VAL A 142 9.93 6.71 7.60
C VAL A 142 10.03 7.83 8.63
N ALA A 143 8.91 8.43 9.04
CA ALA A 143 8.90 9.48 10.05
C ALA A 143 9.52 8.98 11.38
N LYS A 144 9.18 7.76 11.79
CA LYS A 144 9.77 7.10 12.96
C LYS A 144 11.28 6.93 12.83
N LYS A 145 11.80 6.53 11.66
CA LYS A 145 13.24 6.42 11.39
C LYS A 145 13.97 7.75 11.49
N LEU A 146 13.29 8.82 11.09
CA LEU A 146 13.83 10.17 11.15
C LEU A 146 13.66 10.82 12.54
N SER A 147 13.01 10.14 13.48
CA SER A 147 12.61 10.68 14.79
C SER A 147 11.72 11.93 14.66
N HIS A 148 10.92 12.01 13.59
CA HIS A 148 9.95 13.08 13.40
C HIS A 148 8.63 12.73 14.11
N PRO A 149 7.92 13.69 14.70
CA PRO A 149 6.64 13.46 15.38
C PRO A 149 5.60 12.86 14.44
N ILE A 150 4.77 11.96 14.97
CA ILE A 150 3.65 11.35 14.25
C ILE A 150 2.39 11.51 15.10
N LYS A 151 1.33 12.03 14.47
CA LYS A 151 -0.03 12.02 15.02
C LYS A 151 -0.85 10.99 14.26
N GLU A 152 -1.12 9.86 14.90
CA GLU A 152 -1.95 8.78 14.37
C GLU A 152 -3.39 8.96 14.85
N ILE A 153 -4.32 9.18 13.93
CA ILE A 153 -5.74 9.40 14.20
C ILE A 153 -6.50 8.10 13.93
N LYS A 154 -7.20 7.59 14.94
CA LYS A 154 -8.01 6.38 14.77
C LYS A 154 -9.03 6.55 13.66
N VAL A 155 -9.27 5.49 12.88
CA VAL A 155 -10.39 5.45 11.93
C VAL A 155 -11.73 5.53 12.68
N ASP A 156 -12.77 5.99 11.98
CA ASP A 156 -14.13 6.09 12.53
C ASP A 156 -14.77 4.69 12.74
N SER A 157 -15.99 4.65 13.24
CA SER A 157 -16.76 3.42 13.47
C SER A 157 -17.06 2.61 12.19
N LEU A 158 -16.92 3.24 11.02
CA LEU A 158 -17.05 2.61 9.69
C LEU A 158 -15.69 2.27 9.07
N PHE A 159 -14.61 2.34 9.84
CA PHE A 159 -13.23 2.12 9.41
C PHE A 159 -12.73 3.10 8.35
N ARG A 160 -13.34 4.30 8.23
CA ARG A 160 -12.86 5.37 7.36
C ARG A 160 -11.88 6.25 8.11
N LEU A 161 -11.03 6.96 7.39
CA LEU A 161 -10.23 8.03 7.99
C LEU A 161 -11.16 9.03 8.68
N ASP A 162 -10.91 9.33 9.95
CA ASP A 162 -11.72 10.29 10.70
C ASP A 162 -11.24 11.71 10.39
N LEU A 163 -12.00 12.41 9.53
CA LEU A 163 -11.55 13.66 8.91
C LEU A 163 -11.46 14.82 9.91
N GLU A 164 -12.41 14.97 10.84
CA GLU A 164 -12.43 16.10 11.79
C GLU A 164 -11.18 16.08 12.69
N PRO A 165 -10.87 15.00 13.42
CA PRO A 165 -9.65 14.95 14.20
C PRO A 165 -8.37 15.03 13.36
N MET A 166 -8.39 14.55 12.10
CA MET A 166 -7.24 14.68 11.20
C MET A 166 -7.00 16.14 10.80
N MET A 167 -8.07 16.93 10.55
CA MET A 167 -7.97 18.36 10.26
C MET A 167 -7.38 19.14 11.45
N ASP A 168 -7.85 18.86 12.66
CA ASP A 168 -7.31 19.48 13.87
C ASP A 168 -5.84 19.12 14.11
N ALA A 169 -5.48 17.85 13.88
CA ALA A 169 -4.12 17.37 14.01
C ALA A 169 -3.16 17.98 12.97
N ALA A 170 -3.69 18.38 11.81
CA ALA A 170 -2.91 18.96 10.71
C ALA A 170 -2.32 20.34 11.04
N LYS A 171 -2.86 21.03 12.05
CA LYS A 171 -2.37 22.35 12.45
C LYS A 171 -0.89 22.28 12.86
N GLY A 172 -0.05 22.99 12.13
CA GLY A 172 1.40 23.04 12.30
C GLY A 172 2.14 21.76 11.87
N ALA A 173 1.46 20.78 11.28
CA ALA A 173 2.11 19.60 10.72
C ALA A 173 2.94 19.93 9.47
N GLY A 174 3.88 19.07 9.13
CA GLY A 174 4.64 19.15 7.89
C GLY A 174 3.92 18.44 6.74
N LEU A 175 3.35 17.26 7.03
CA LEU A 175 2.70 16.40 6.05
C LEU A 175 1.44 15.75 6.63
N VAL A 176 0.37 15.75 5.88
CA VAL A 176 -0.79 14.88 6.08
C VAL A 176 -0.74 13.77 5.04
N PHE A 177 -0.74 12.51 5.48
CA PHE A 177 -0.86 11.34 4.63
C PHE A 177 -2.33 10.88 4.61
N PHE A 178 -2.99 11.09 3.48
CA PHE A 178 -4.39 10.79 3.23
C PHE A 178 -4.50 9.62 2.23
N ASN A 179 -4.70 8.40 2.71
CA ASN A 179 -4.77 7.21 1.88
C ASN A 179 -6.21 6.92 1.46
N ASN A 180 -6.57 7.10 0.18
CA ASN A 180 -7.94 7.02 -0.32
C ASN A 180 -8.05 6.30 -1.67
N PRO A 181 -8.45 5.04 -1.72
CA PRO A 181 -8.93 4.15 -0.64
C PRO A 181 -7.88 3.81 0.42
N ASN A 182 -8.31 3.74 1.70
CA ASN A 182 -7.40 3.45 2.80
C ASN A 182 -6.97 1.97 2.82
N ASN A 183 -5.74 1.70 3.14
CA ASN A 183 -5.20 0.36 3.39
C ASN A 183 -4.80 0.28 4.88
N PRO A 184 -5.38 -0.62 5.70
CA PRO A 184 -5.98 -1.92 5.32
C PRO A 184 -7.51 -1.95 5.19
N THR A 185 -8.22 -0.86 5.38
CA THR A 185 -9.68 -0.90 5.55
C THR A 185 -10.45 -0.93 4.22
N ALA A 186 -9.81 -0.52 3.11
CA ALA A 186 -10.38 -0.38 1.76
C ALA A 186 -11.54 0.61 1.65
N THR A 187 -11.82 1.39 2.69
CA THR A 187 -12.85 2.42 2.73
C THR A 187 -12.44 3.66 1.96
N VAL A 188 -13.40 4.45 1.51
CA VAL A 188 -13.16 5.69 0.75
C VAL A 188 -13.92 6.87 1.33
N HIS A 189 -13.43 8.06 1.00
CA HIS A 189 -14.16 9.31 1.06
C HIS A 189 -14.47 9.79 -0.36
N GLY A 190 -15.68 10.31 -0.55
CA GLY A 190 -16.10 10.91 -1.81
C GLY A 190 -15.38 12.23 -2.10
N ALA A 191 -15.48 12.70 -3.35
CA ALA A 191 -14.78 13.89 -3.85
C ALA A 191 -15.04 15.14 -3.02
N GLN A 192 -16.30 15.40 -2.65
CA GLN A 192 -16.66 16.57 -1.84
C GLN A 192 -16.00 16.53 -0.46
N ALA A 193 -16.04 15.39 0.23
CA ALA A 193 -15.41 15.26 1.56
C ALA A 193 -13.89 15.47 1.49
N VAL A 194 -13.24 14.98 0.42
CA VAL A 194 -11.81 15.22 0.19
C VAL A 194 -11.52 16.70 -0.08
N ALA A 195 -12.34 17.37 -0.89
CA ALA A 195 -12.19 18.80 -1.17
C ALA A 195 -12.38 19.66 0.09
N ASP A 196 -13.41 19.36 0.89
CA ASP A 196 -13.68 20.05 2.15
C ASP A 196 -12.53 19.85 3.15
N PHE A 197 -12.03 18.61 3.27
CA PHE A 197 -10.86 18.31 4.11
C PHE A 197 -9.64 19.13 3.69
N VAL A 198 -9.29 19.12 2.40
CA VAL A 198 -8.16 19.89 1.86
C VAL A 198 -8.35 21.38 2.10
N GLY A 199 -9.56 21.93 1.81
CA GLY A 199 -9.90 23.34 2.04
C GLY A 199 -9.72 23.72 3.49
N ARG A 200 -10.19 22.90 4.43
CA ARG A 200 -10.07 23.13 5.87
C ARG A 200 -8.60 23.07 6.34
N VAL A 201 -7.84 22.08 5.92
CA VAL A 201 -6.40 21.99 6.25
C VAL A 201 -5.66 23.20 5.73
N ARG A 202 -5.93 23.63 4.50
CA ARG A 202 -5.33 24.83 3.89
C ARG A 202 -5.65 26.10 4.65
N HIS A 203 -6.88 26.23 5.15
CA HIS A 203 -7.29 27.37 5.97
C HIS A 203 -6.58 27.38 7.33
N LEU A 204 -6.53 26.23 8.02
CA LEU A 204 -5.95 26.11 9.37
C LEU A 204 -4.42 26.13 9.38
N SER A 205 -3.79 25.60 8.35
CA SER A 205 -2.32 25.42 8.28
C SER A 205 -1.85 25.47 6.82
N PRO A 206 -1.74 26.68 6.22
CA PRO A 206 -1.45 26.88 4.80
C PRO A 206 -0.12 26.22 4.31
N ASP A 207 0.84 26.04 5.22
CA ASP A 207 2.13 25.42 4.91
C ASP A 207 2.16 23.91 5.07
N THR A 208 1.07 23.29 5.55
CA THR A 208 0.96 21.83 5.66
C THR A 208 0.73 21.24 4.27
N VAL A 209 1.54 20.25 3.91
CA VAL A 209 1.37 19.53 2.65
C VAL A 209 0.39 18.39 2.85
N VAL A 210 -0.56 18.22 1.91
CA VAL A 210 -1.50 17.09 1.88
C VAL A 210 -1.11 16.16 0.73
N LEU A 211 -0.72 14.94 1.08
CA LEU A 211 -0.48 13.85 0.14
C LEU A 211 -1.69 12.93 0.14
N ILE A 212 -2.34 12.80 -1.02
CA ILE A 212 -3.47 11.89 -1.24
C ILE A 212 -2.95 10.68 -2.01
N ASP A 213 -2.92 9.51 -1.36
CA ASP A 213 -2.46 8.27 -1.99
C ASP A 213 -3.63 7.50 -2.60
N GLU A 214 -3.71 7.50 -3.91
CA GLU A 214 -4.77 6.86 -4.71
C GLU A 214 -4.31 5.51 -5.29
N ALA A 215 -3.56 4.72 -4.53
CA ALA A 215 -3.01 3.45 -5.00
C ALA A 215 -4.08 2.44 -5.44
N TYR A 216 -5.31 2.57 -4.98
CA TYR A 216 -6.43 1.67 -5.30
C TYR A 216 -7.55 2.35 -6.09
N HIS A 217 -7.35 3.56 -6.61
CA HIS A 217 -8.29 4.35 -7.39
C HIS A 217 -9.01 3.55 -8.50
N ASP A 218 -8.25 2.75 -9.24
CA ASP A 218 -8.76 2.05 -10.42
C ASP A 218 -9.82 0.97 -10.08
N TYR A 219 -9.94 0.59 -8.80
CA TYR A 219 -10.93 -0.38 -8.30
C TYR A 219 -12.23 0.25 -7.77
N VAL A 220 -12.24 1.58 -7.55
CA VAL A 220 -13.38 2.25 -6.95
C VAL A 220 -14.55 2.32 -7.91
N THR A 221 -15.73 1.94 -7.41
CA THR A 221 -17.01 1.99 -8.15
C THR A 221 -18.05 2.86 -7.47
N ASP A 222 -17.69 3.56 -6.39
CA ASP A 222 -18.55 4.52 -5.71
C ASP A 222 -18.74 5.76 -6.59
N PRO A 223 -19.98 6.13 -6.97
CA PRO A 223 -20.23 7.28 -7.82
C PRO A 223 -19.91 8.63 -7.15
N ALA A 224 -19.80 8.69 -5.82
CA ALA A 224 -19.39 9.88 -5.10
C ALA A 224 -17.86 10.09 -5.10
N TYR A 225 -17.09 9.07 -5.51
CA TYR A 225 -15.63 9.13 -5.55
C TYR A 225 -15.14 9.65 -6.89
N GLU A 226 -14.23 10.62 -6.83
CA GLU A 226 -13.45 11.08 -7.96
C GLU A 226 -11.97 11.18 -7.57
N SER A 227 -11.10 11.18 -8.58
CA SER A 227 -9.68 11.45 -8.34
C SER A 227 -9.45 12.87 -7.84
N ALA A 228 -8.58 13.01 -6.85
CA ALA A 228 -8.13 14.32 -6.38
C ALA A 228 -7.05 14.98 -7.27
N ILE A 229 -6.71 14.41 -8.43
CA ILE A 229 -5.73 15.01 -9.35
C ILE A 229 -6.13 16.44 -9.77
N PRO A 230 -7.38 16.75 -10.18
CA PRO A 230 -7.76 18.12 -10.49
C PRO A 230 -7.57 19.06 -9.30
N LEU A 231 -8.02 18.66 -8.11
CA LEU A 231 -7.83 19.41 -6.87
C LEU A 231 -6.35 19.69 -6.59
N ALA A 232 -5.47 18.70 -6.77
CA ALA A 232 -4.03 18.85 -6.54
C ALA A 232 -3.32 19.76 -7.56
N LEU A 233 -3.86 19.89 -8.77
CA LEU A 233 -3.34 20.81 -9.78
C LEU A 233 -3.76 22.26 -9.52
N GLU A 234 -4.92 22.48 -8.91
CA GLU A 234 -5.46 23.79 -8.60
C GLU A 234 -4.97 24.31 -7.24
N THR A 235 -4.70 23.40 -6.27
CA THR A 235 -4.45 23.75 -4.86
C THR A 235 -2.95 23.63 -4.53
N PRO A 236 -2.30 24.71 -4.02
CA PRO A 236 -0.92 24.63 -3.53
C PRO A 236 -0.79 23.67 -2.34
N ASN A 237 0.38 23.05 -2.20
CA ASN A 237 0.70 22.10 -1.13
C ASN A 237 -0.22 20.87 -1.08
N VAL A 238 -0.78 20.48 -2.23
CA VAL A 238 -1.52 19.23 -2.40
C VAL A 238 -0.92 18.45 -3.56
N PHE A 239 -0.77 17.14 -3.41
CA PHE A 239 -0.39 16.27 -4.53
C PHE A 239 -0.97 14.85 -4.33
N VAL A 240 -1.15 14.17 -5.45
CA VAL A 240 -1.70 12.80 -5.52
C VAL A 240 -0.59 11.84 -5.87
N THR A 241 -0.57 10.65 -5.27
CA THR A 241 0.28 9.53 -5.71
C THR A 241 -0.55 8.42 -6.34
N ARG A 242 0.01 7.80 -7.38
CA ARG A 242 -0.53 6.65 -8.11
C ARG A 242 0.54 5.58 -8.25
N THR A 243 0.11 4.33 -8.42
CA THR A 243 1.00 3.19 -8.63
C THR A 243 0.45 2.27 -9.71
N LEU A 244 1.33 1.63 -10.47
CA LEU A 244 0.97 0.57 -11.40
C LEU A 244 1.05 -0.82 -10.74
N SER A 245 1.34 -0.89 -9.45
CA SER A 245 1.51 -2.16 -8.73
C SER A 245 0.20 -2.92 -8.48
N LYS A 246 -0.97 -2.26 -8.58
CA LYS A 246 -2.27 -2.82 -8.18
C LYS A 246 -3.09 -3.24 -9.41
N ALA A 247 -4.04 -2.47 -9.87
CA ALA A 247 -4.92 -2.83 -10.99
C ALA A 247 -4.15 -3.20 -12.27
N TYR A 248 -3.04 -2.52 -12.53
CA TYR A 248 -2.19 -2.79 -13.69
C TYR A 248 -1.37 -4.09 -13.61
N GLY A 249 -1.36 -4.80 -12.47
CA GLY A 249 -0.66 -6.07 -12.31
C GLY A 249 0.88 -5.97 -12.33
N MET A 250 1.44 -4.78 -12.12
CA MET A 250 2.87 -4.49 -12.30
C MET A 250 3.64 -4.34 -10.99
N ALA A 251 3.25 -5.06 -9.93
CA ALA A 251 3.88 -4.93 -8.61
C ALA A 251 5.41 -5.16 -8.65
N GLY A 252 5.87 -6.13 -9.44
CA GLY A 252 7.30 -6.44 -9.64
C GLY A 252 8.07 -5.41 -10.48
N MET A 253 7.38 -4.61 -11.30
CA MET A 253 8.02 -3.62 -12.18
C MET A 253 8.42 -2.32 -11.46
N ARG A 254 7.87 -2.06 -10.29
CA ARG A 254 8.21 -0.90 -9.45
C ARG A 254 8.02 0.45 -10.16
N VAL A 255 6.79 0.77 -10.58
CA VAL A 255 6.45 2.06 -11.19
C VAL A 255 5.33 2.73 -10.42
N GLY A 256 5.54 4.01 -10.11
CA GLY A 256 4.54 4.91 -9.56
C GLY A 256 4.86 6.35 -9.92
N TYR A 257 3.93 7.24 -9.70
CA TYR A 257 4.10 8.66 -9.99
C TYR A 257 3.31 9.53 -9.02
N ALA A 258 3.76 10.78 -8.85
CA ALA A 258 3.01 11.84 -8.20
C ALA A 258 2.57 12.87 -9.22
N ILE A 259 1.40 13.47 -8.99
CA ILE A 259 0.86 14.61 -9.75
C ILE A 259 0.47 15.72 -8.78
N GLY A 260 0.92 16.94 -9.08
CA GLY A 260 0.59 18.14 -8.32
C GLY A 260 1.16 19.39 -9.01
N ARG A 261 1.00 20.54 -8.39
CA ARG A 261 1.63 21.77 -8.86
C ARG A 261 3.15 21.62 -8.82
N ALA A 262 3.83 22.16 -9.83
CA ALA A 262 5.29 22.03 -9.97
C ALA A 262 6.05 22.47 -8.71
N GLU A 263 5.67 23.61 -8.11
CA GLU A 263 6.28 24.11 -6.88
C GLU A 263 6.06 23.15 -5.69
N THR A 264 4.91 22.48 -5.64
CA THR A 264 4.59 21.52 -4.56
C THR A 264 5.45 20.26 -4.66
N ILE A 265 5.67 19.71 -5.86
CA ILE A 265 6.35 18.41 -6.02
C ILE A 265 7.85 18.52 -6.30
N LYS A 266 8.37 19.71 -6.60
CA LYS A 266 9.81 19.94 -6.82
C LYS A 266 10.73 19.40 -5.72
N PRO A 267 10.39 19.48 -4.42
CA PRO A 267 11.21 18.86 -3.37
C PRO A 267 11.33 17.34 -3.50
N LEU A 268 10.31 16.64 -4.04
CA LEU A 268 10.34 15.19 -4.28
C LEU A 268 11.34 14.82 -5.38
N GLU A 269 11.37 15.62 -6.47
CA GLU A 269 12.29 15.41 -7.59
C GLU A 269 13.76 15.48 -7.14
N LYS A 270 14.08 16.38 -6.21
CA LYS A 270 15.45 16.50 -5.63
C LYS A 270 15.90 15.29 -4.82
N LEU A 271 14.96 14.50 -4.31
CA LEU A 271 15.22 13.31 -3.49
C LEU A 271 15.11 12.00 -4.29
N LYS A 272 14.67 12.09 -5.56
CA LYS A 272 14.56 10.93 -6.44
C LYS A 272 15.95 10.38 -6.76
N MET A 273 16.10 9.05 -6.69
CA MET A 273 17.32 8.42 -7.17
C MET A 273 17.42 8.51 -8.69
N PRO A 274 18.60 8.83 -9.24
CA PRO A 274 18.83 8.78 -10.68
C PRO A 274 18.54 7.36 -11.21
N TYR A 275 17.92 7.27 -12.39
CA TYR A 275 17.65 6.00 -13.08
C TYR A 275 16.86 4.97 -12.25
N ASN A 276 15.97 5.43 -11.37
CA ASN A 276 15.20 4.60 -10.44
C ASN A 276 14.15 3.68 -11.09
N ILE A 277 13.87 3.85 -12.39
CA ILE A 277 12.94 3.03 -13.17
C ILE A 277 13.71 2.43 -14.36
N SER A 278 13.68 1.10 -14.50
CA SER A 278 14.38 0.40 -15.58
C SER A 278 13.74 0.64 -16.95
N VAL A 279 14.49 0.41 -18.04
CA VAL A 279 13.99 0.50 -19.43
C VAL A 279 12.77 -0.41 -19.65
N PHE A 280 12.76 -1.58 -19.05
CA PHE A 280 11.64 -2.53 -19.11
C PHE A 280 10.39 -1.97 -18.41
N ALA A 281 10.57 -1.39 -17.23
CA ALA A 281 9.48 -0.84 -16.44
C ALA A 281 8.87 0.41 -17.10
N ILE A 282 9.68 1.23 -17.76
CA ILE A 282 9.21 2.40 -18.55
C ILE A 282 8.33 1.92 -19.71
N ALA A 283 8.82 0.96 -20.52
CA ALA A 283 8.04 0.44 -21.65
C ALA A 283 6.74 -0.24 -21.20
N ALA A 284 6.82 -1.05 -20.14
CA ALA A 284 5.68 -1.68 -19.50
C ALA A 284 4.64 -0.64 -19.02
N ALA A 285 5.08 0.43 -18.38
CA ALA A 285 4.20 1.47 -17.85
C ALA A 285 3.49 2.24 -18.97
N ILE A 286 4.19 2.59 -20.05
CA ILE A 286 3.60 3.25 -21.21
C ILE A 286 2.53 2.37 -21.85
N ALA A 287 2.81 1.08 -22.06
CA ALA A 287 1.85 0.14 -22.59
C ALA A 287 0.62 -0.02 -21.67
N ALA A 288 0.86 -0.16 -20.36
CA ALA A 288 -0.21 -0.30 -19.36
C ALA A 288 -1.14 0.94 -19.31
N LEU A 289 -0.58 2.15 -19.34
CA LEU A 289 -1.34 3.39 -19.33
C LEU A 289 -2.19 3.60 -20.59
N SER A 290 -1.83 2.95 -21.69
CA SER A 290 -2.57 2.98 -22.96
C SER A 290 -3.67 1.93 -23.04
N ASP A 291 -3.70 0.93 -22.14
CA ASP A 291 -4.65 -0.18 -22.15
C ASP A 291 -5.80 0.04 -21.14
N ALA A 292 -6.69 0.97 -21.46
CA ALA A 292 -7.87 1.26 -20.62
C ALA A 292 -8.78 0.03 -20.46
N LYS A 293 -8.91 -0.79 -21.54
CA LYS A 293 -9.75 -1.98 -21.54
C LYS A 293 -9.30 -3.03 -20.51
N HIS A 294 -7.98 -3.21 -20.35
CA HIS A 294 -7.43 -4.11 -19.32
C HIS A 294 -7.86 -3.67 -17.92
N ILE A 295 -7.82 -2.38 -17.63
CA ILE A 295 -8.23 -1.84 -16.32
C ILE A 295 -9.73 -2.00 -16.06
N GLU A 296 -10.58 -1.78 -17.08
CA GLU A 296 -12.02 -2.03 -16.97
C GLU A 296 -12.30 -3.50 -16.66
N GLN A 297 -11.67 -4.41 -17.40
CA GLN A 297 -11.81 -5.85 -17.19
C GLN A 297 -11.34 -6.28 -15.79
N GLU A 298 -10.23 -5.74 -15.30
CA GLU A 298 -9.71 -6.04 -13.98
C GLU A 298 -10.64 -5.50 -12.87
N ARG A 299 -11.18 -4.28 -13.02
CA ARG A 299 -12.16 -3.72 -12.09
C ARG A 299 -13.42 -4.57 -12.01
N ASP A 300 -13.96 -5.01 -13.16
CA ASP A 300 -15.12 -5.86 -13.24
C ASP A 300 -14.89 -7.23 -12.62
N ARG A 301 -13.73 -7.85 -12.94
CA ARG A 301 -13.30 -9.11 -12.34
C ARG A 301 -13.23 -8.98 -10.82
N ASN A 302 -12.51 -7.99 -10.34
CA ASN A 302 -12.33 -7.75 -8.91
C ASN A 302 -13.68 -7.51 -8.21
N THR A 303 -14.56 -6.73 -8.81
CA THR A 303 -15.90 -6.45 -8.26
C THR A 303 -16.72 -7.73 -8.08
N LYS A 304 -16.74 -8.61 -9.09
CA LYS A 304 -17.45 -9.90 -9.03
C LYS A 304 -16.86 -10.82 -7.96
N VAL A 305 -15.53 -10.96 -7.92
CA VAL A 305 -14.84 -11.85 -6.98
C VAL A 305 -14.93 -11.31 -5.55
N ARG A 306 -14.85 -9.99 -5.37
CA ARG A 306 -15.04 -9.32 -4.08
C ARG A 306 -16.44 -9.58 -3.52
N ALA A 307 -17.49 -9.44 -4.35
CA ALA A 307 -18.88 -9.72 -3.95
C ALA A 307 -19.05 -11.20 -3.52
N PHE A 308 -18.50 -12.14 -4.29
CA PHE A 308 -18.47 -13.56 -3.92
C PHE A 308 -17.81 -13.77 -2.56
N THR A 309 -16.65 -13.16 -2.35
CA THR A 309 -15.86 -13.33 -1.12
C THR A 309 -16.58 -12.76 0.10
N ILE A 310 -17.20 -11.58 -0.03
CA ILE A 310 -18.03 -10.97 1.03
C ILE A 310 -19.17 -11.91 1.40
N LYS A 311 -19.93 -12.41 0.41
CA LYS A 311 -21.01 -13.35 0.66
C LYS A 311 -20.53 -14.60 1.42
N ALA A 312 -19.42 -15.19 0.99
CA ALA A 312 -18.87 -16.39 1.63
C ALA A 312 -18.44 -16.14 3.08
N LEU A 313 -17.94 -14.96 3.40
CA LEU A 313 -17.56 -14.55 4.76
C LEU A 313 -18.79 -14.21 5.61
N ASP A 314 -19.80 -13.54 5.05
CA ASP A 314 -21.08 -13.26 5.73
C ASP A 314 -21.79 -14.54 6.16
N GLU A 315 -21.78 -15.61 5.33
CA GLU A 315 -22.32 -16.94 5.64
C GLU A 315 -21.59 -17.60 6.84
N LEU A 316 -20.38 -17.12 7.17
CA LEU A 316 -19.59 -17.56 8.32
C LEU A 316 -19.73 -16.62 9.54
N GLY A 317 -20.58 -15.60 9.43
CA GLY A 317 -20.78 -14.59 10.47
C GLY A 317 -19.69 -13.52 10.55
N CYS A 318 -18.76 -13.49 9.59
CA CYS A 318 -17.69 -12.52 9.53
C CYS A 318 -18.16 -11.25 8.81
N LYS A 319 -17.89 -10.09 9.40
CA LYS A 319 -18.25 -8.80 8.80
C LYS A 319 -17.02 -8.08 8.26
N SER A 320 -17.14 -7.47 7.10
CA SER A 320 -16.09 -6.64 6.52
C SER A 320 -16.47 -5.17 6.50
N ALA A 321 -15.46 -4.30 6.58
CA ALA A 321 -15.62 -2.90 6.19
C ALA A 321 -16.07 -2.81 4.72
N VAL A 322 -16.77 -1.72 4.33
CA VAL A 322 -17.18 -1.47 2.94
C VAL A 322 -15.95 -1.26 2.09
N SER A 323 -15.66 -2.22 1.21
CA SER A 323 -14.42 -2.23 0.44
C SER A 323 -14.58 -1.63 -0.96
N HIS A 324 -13.66 -0.72 -1.29
CA HIS A 324 -13.46 -0.13 -2.62
C HIS A 324 -12.07 -0.46 -3.20
N GLY A 325 -11.40 -1.50 -2.68
CA GLY A 325 -10.10 -1.98 -3.15
C GLY A 325 -10.16 -3.42 -3.71
N ASN A 326 -8.98 -3.99 -3.92
CA ASN A 326 -8.82 -5.41 -4.23
C ASN A 326 -8.48 -6.25 -2.97
N PHE A 327 -9.06 -5.88 -1.83
CA PHE A 327 -8.92 -6.55 -0.54
C PHE A 327 -10.10 -6.21 0.37
N LEU A 328 -10.29 -7.03 1.41
CA LEU A 328 -11.28 -6.84 2.47
C LEU A 328 -10.57 -6.68 3.80
N PHE A 329 -11.15 -5.89 4.71
CA PHE A 329 -10.78 -5.82 6.11
C PHE A 329 -11.90 -6.44 6.93
N VAL A 330 -11.65 -7.62 7.51
CA VAL A 330 -12.69 -8.55 7.96
C VAL A 330 -12.52 -8.85 9.44
N ASP A 331 -13.60 -8.72 10.20
CA ASP A 331 -13.68 -9.26 11.56
C ASP A 331 -13.90 -10.78 11.50
N VAL A 332 -12.91 -11.54 11.94
CA VAL A 332 -12.94 -13.01 11.99
C VAL A 332 -13.20 -13.54 13.41
N GLY A 333 -13.50 -12.65 14.37
CA GLY A 333 -13.84 -12.98 15.75
C GLY A 333 -12.73 -13.65 16.56
N ARG A 334 -11.48 -13.62 16.07
CA ARG A 334 -10.30 -14.21 16.72
C ARG A 334 -9.01 -13.48 16.32
N PRO A 335 -7.91 -13.67 17.08
CA PRO A 335 -6.63 -13.04 16.76
C PRO A 335 -6.19 -13.32 15.32
N ALA A 336 -5.85 -12.26 14.58
CA ALA A 336 -5.43 -12.30 13.18
C ALA A 336 -4.30 -13.31 12.94
N LYS A 337 -3.32 -13.37 13.86
CA LYS A 337 -2.23 -14.33 13.81
C LYS A 337 -2.72 -15.77 13.80
N GLN A 338 -3.68 -16.12 14.68
CA GLN A 338 -4.22 -17.48 14.78
C GLN A 338 -4.96 -17.87 13.49
N PHE A 339 -5.80 -16.96 12.97
CA PHE A 339 -6.50 -17.20 11.71
C PHE A 339 -5.52 -17.36 10.54
N ARG A 340 -4.55 -16.48 10.41
CA ARG A 340 -3.52 -16.51 9.37
C ARG A 340 -2.72 -17.83 9.39
N GLU A 341 -2.25 -18.25 10.57
CA GLU A 341 -1.48 -19.49 10.72
C GLU A 341 -2.32 -20.74 10.39
N ALA A 342 -3.59 -20.76 10.79
CA ALA A 342 -4.50 -21.86 10.50
C ALA A 342 -4.81 -21.96 8.99
N CYS A 343 -4.99 -20.82 8.31
CA CYS A 343 -5.17 -20.76 6.85
C CYS A 343 -3.90 -21.21 6.11
N ALA A 344 -2.73 -20.75 6.55
CA ALA A 344 -1.44 -21.07 5.92
C ALA A 344 -1.14 -22.57 5.96
N LYS A 345 -1.46 -23.26 7.06
CA LYS A 345 -1.37 -24.73 7.18
C LYS A 345 -2.23 -25.48 6.16
N GLN A 346 -3.22 -24.82 5.57
CA GLN A 346 -4.09 -25.35 4.52
C GLN A 346 -3.80 -24.71 3.14
N GLY A 347 -2.63 -24.07 2.97
CA GLY A 347 -2.19 -23.51 1.71
C GLY A 347 -2.68 -22.09 1.40
N VAL A 348 -3.42 -21.42 2.31
CA VAL A 348 -3.96 -20.07 2.05
C VAL A 348 -3.24 -19.04 2.91
N VAL A 349 -2.47 -18.17 2.26
CA VAL A 349 -1.70 -17.09 2.90
C VAL A 349 -2.47 -15.78 2.81
N VAL A 350 -3.01 -15.31 3.96
CA VAL A 350 -3.72 -14.03 4.09
C VAL A 350 -2.81 -12.93 4.62
N GLY A 351 -3.30 -11.68 4.63
CA GLY A 351 -2.53 -10.51 5.05
C GLY A 351 -2.07 -10.55 6.51
N ARG A 352 -1.13 -9.68 6.81
CA ARG A 352 -0.51 -9.52 8.14
C ARG A 352 -1.44 -8.88 9.18
N ASP A 353 -0.93 -8.71 10.38
CA ASP A 353 -1.62 -8.02 11.46
C ASP A 353 -1.64 -6.50 11.25
N PHE A 354 -2.71 -5.84 11.70
CA PHE A 354 -2.90 -4.39 11.60
C PHE A 354 -3.36 -3.83 12.97
N PRO A 355 -2.41 -3.50 13.86
CA PRO A 355 -2.76 -2.83 15.12
C PRO A 355 -3.54 -1.52 14.88
N PRO A 356 -4.53 -1.21 15.74
CA PRO A 356 -4.92 -1.92 16.96
C PRO A 356 -5.99 -3.02 16.77
N PHE A 357 -6.23 -3.47 15.53
CA PHE A 357 -7.31 -4.43 15.20
C PHE A 357 -6.83 -5.88 15.06
N GLU A 358 -5.58 -6.18 15.38
CA GLU A 358 -4.96 -7.51 15.25
C GLU A 358 -5.63 -8.59 16.12
N LYS A 359 -6.46 -8.18 17.08
CA LYS A 359 -7.21 -9.10 17.96
C LYS A 359 -8.41 -9.73 17.26
N THR A 360 -8.93 -9.12 16.21
CA THR A 360 -10.17 -9.57 15.56
C THR A 360 -10.16 -9.45 14.04
N HIS A 361 -9.40 -8.52 13.45
CA HIS A 361 -9.49 -8.21 12.03
C HIS A 361 -8.28 -8.70 11.25
N VAL A 362 -8.55 -9.18 10.04
CA VAL A 362 -7.55 -9.57 9.05
C VAL A 362 -7.78 -8.84 7.73
N ARG A 363 -6.72 -8.65 6.95
CA ARG A 363 -6.84 -8.20 5.57
C ARG A 363 -6.73 -9.39 4.62
N ILE A 364 -7.71 -9.54 3.73
CA ILE A 364 -7.79 -10.61 2.74
C ILE A 364 -7.77 -9.96 1.36
N SER A 365 -6.71 -10.21 0.57
CA SER A 365 -6.65 -9.73 -0.83
C SER A 365 -7.59 -10.55 -1.71
N ILE A 366 -8.08 -9.94 -2.80
CA ILE A 366 -8.96 -10.59 -3.75
C ILE A 366 -8.13 -11.28 -4.84
N GLY A 367 -8.11 -12.60 -4.81
CA GLY A 367 -7.51 -13.47 -5.81
C GLY A 367 -8.38 -13.64 -7.07
N THR A 368 -8.11 -14.68 -7.85
CA THR A 368 -9.02 -15.16 -8.91
C THR A 368 -10.26 -15.80 -8.28
N MET A 369 -11.30 -16.04 -9.08
CA MET A 369 -12.52 -16.71 -8.58
C MET A 369 -12.19 -18.11 -8.04
N ASP A 370 -11.36 -18.88 -8.73
CA ASP A 370 -10.93 -20.21 -8.31
C ASP A 370 -10.16 -20.17 -6.98
N GLU A 371 -9.21 -19.24 -6.85
CA GLU A 371 -8.47 -19.05 -5.61
C GLU A 371 -9.40 -18.68 -4.45
N MET A 372 -10.38 -17.78 -4.66
CA MET A 372 -11.28 -17.36 -3.59
C MET A 372 -12.32 -18.43 -3.24
N GLN A 373 -12.73 -19.28 -4.17
CA GLN A 373 -13.55 -20.46 -3.87
C GLN A 373 -12.82 -21.46 -2.96
N LYS A 374 -11.55 -21.74 -3.28
CA LYS A 374 -10.69 -22.61 -2.46
C LYS A 374 -10.42 -21.95 -1.09
N ALA A 375 -10.10 -20.66 -1.06
CA ALA A 375 -9.90 -19.92 0.18
C ALA A 375 -11.15 -19.91 1.07
N ALA A 376 -12.35 -19.74 0.50
CA ALA A 376 -13.61 -19.78 1.23
C ALA A 376 -13.86 -21.16 1.90
N ALA A 377 -13.46 -22.26 1.24
CA ALA A 377 -13.53 -23.58 1.85
C ALA A 377 -12.59 -23.70 3.05
N VAL A 378 -11.36 -23.16 2.96
CA VAL A 378 -10.41 -23.10 4.07
C VAL A 378 -10.94 -22.21 5.20
N PHE A 379 -11.48 -21.02 4.88
CA PHE A 379 -12.07 -20.13 5.90
C PHE A 379 -13.20 -20.82 6.65
N ARG A 380 -14.04 -21.58 5.95
CA ARG A 380 -15.12 -22.37 6.58
C ARG A 380 -14.57 -23.42 7.54
N SER A 381 -13.49 -24.12 7.17
CA SER A 381 -12.89 -25.13 8.04
C SER A 381 -12.21 -24.52 9.28
N VAL A 382 -11.60 -23.33 9.12
CA VAL A 382 -10.88 -22.65 10.19
C VAL A 382 -11.83 -21.95 11.17
N LEU A 383 -12.95 -21.38 10.67
CA LEU A 383 -13.86 -20.57 11.49
C LEU A 383 -14.99 -21.36 12.15
N ARG A 384 -15.40 -22.48 11.60
CA ARG A 384 -16.37 -23.35 12.27
C ARG A 384 -15.75 -23.95 13.53
N PRO A 385 -16.47 -23.99 14.67
CA PRO A 385 -16.00 -24.75 15.82
C PRO A 385 -15.88 -26.21 15.41
N VAL A 386 -14.79 -26.86 15.83
CA VAL A 386 -14.69 -28.33 15.76
C VAL A 386 -15.87 -28.87 16.56
N SER A 387 -16.82 -29.53 15.93
CA SER A 387 -17.88 -30.24 16.63
C SER A 387 -17.20 -31.32 17.44
N THR A 388 -17.27 -31.23 18.76
CA THR A 388 -16.75 -32.23 19.72
C THR A 388 -17.59 -33.51 19.73
N SER A 389 -18.17 -33.95 18.59
CA SER A 389 -19.07 -35.09 18.50
C SER A 389 -18.44 -36.41 18.01
N ASP A 390 -17.12 -36.44 17.72
CA ASP A 390 -16.46 -37.69 17.30
C ASP A 390 -15.51 -38.32 18.34
N GLY A 391 -15.54 -37.83 19.61
CA GLY A 391 -14.71 -38.34 20.71
C GLY A 391 -15.43 -39.27 21.71
N ALA A 392 -16.69 -39.62 21.47
CA ALA A 392 -17.47 -40.41 22.46
C ALA A 392 -18.11 -41.66 21.85
N ARG A 393 -17.36 -42.45 21.07
CA ARG A 393 -17.75 -43.84 20.72
C ARG A 393 -16.53 -44.72 20.55
N SER A 394 -15.84 -45.03 21.65
CA SER A 394 -14.98 -46.20 21.72
C SER A 394 -14.41 -46.39 23.13
N GLU A 395 -15.26 -46.55 24.17
CA GLU A 395 -14.86 -47.15 25.46
C GLU A 395 -16.11 -47.61 26.23
N GLU A 396 -16.88 -48.54 25.64
CA GLU A 396 -17.80 -49.37 26.38
C GLU A 396 -18.03 -50.69 25.63
N ALA A 397 -17.02 -51.54 25.62
CA ALA A 397 -17.22 -52.98 25.34
C ALA A 397 -15.98 -53.79 25.68
N SER A 398 -15.67 -53.93 26.97
CA SER A 398 -14.96 -55.11 27.46
C SER A 398 -14.99 -55.16 28.97
N TRP A 399 -16.08 -55.70 29.53
CA TRP A 399 -16.11 -56.37 30.80
C TRP A 399 -17.47 -57.06 30.93
N ARG A 400 -17.61 -58.31 30.35
CA ARG A 400 -18.36 -59.39 30.87
C ARG A 400 -17.86 -60.69 30.23
#